data_d2de71a2bf1351a89e950a319409b9bb
#
_entry.id   d2de71a2bf1351a89e950a319409b9bb
#
_cell.length_a   1.000
_cell.length_b   1.000
_cell.length_c   1.000
_cell.angle_alpha   90.00
_cell.angle_beta   90.00
_cell.angle_gamma   90.00
#
_symmetry.space_group_name_H-M   'P 1'
#
loop_
_entity.id
_entity.type
_entity.pdbx_description
1 polymer ?
#
loop_
_entity_poly.entity_id
_entity_poly.type
_entity_poly.pdbx_seq_one_letter_code
_entity_poly.pdbx_strand_id
1 'polypeptide(L)'
;MNIAKKITVFSLIFSMLFLVSCDDDNNDPATSGTLNITVNVANPDSWPSEGTVFMSMDSSWPPTGAPYKSTTLLSSQVQNGVITAVFEDIEFNTYKLLSISWRDPNNQNPACNQAVWGTHSGSIQAFYADAIPFAFDENNSELSLVINAVANTVTPDCPPGG
;
A
#
# COMPACT_ATOMS: atom_id res chain seq x y z
N MET A 1 -59.76 16.14 40.20
CA MET A 1 -58.67 17.07 40.55
C MET A 1 -57.39 16.61 39.85
N ASN A 2 -57.14 17.27 38.84
CA ASN A 2 -56.06 17.43 37.85
C ASN A 2 -54.68 16.76 38.11
N ILE A 3 -54.56 15.51 37.77
CA ILE A 3 -53.27 14.81 37.66
C ILE A 3 -52.75 14.83 36.20
N ALA A 4 -53.65 15.00 35.24
CA ALA A 4 -53.31 14.98 33.79
C ALA A 4 -52.46 16.18 33.27
N LYS A 5 -52.41 17.30 33.98
CA LYS A 5 -51.67 18.51 33.53
C LYS A 5 -50.19 18.57 33.92
N LYS A 6 -49.74 17.67 34.80
CA LYS A 6 -48.32 17.69 35.20
C LYS A 6 -47.40 16.76 34.41
N ILE A 7 -47.95 15.83 33.64
CA ILE A 7 -47.20 14.85 32.85
C ILE A 7 -46.77 15.46 31.51
N THR A 8 -47.54 16.40 30.95
CA THR A 8 -47.27 16.99 29.65
C THR A 8 -46.08 17.97 29.63
N VAL A 9 -45.76 18.60 30.76
CA VAL A 9 -44.65 19.57 30.86
C VAL A 9 -43.28 18.86 31.00
N PHE A 10 -43.26 17.65 31.59
CA PHE A 10 -42.03 16.92 31.80
C PHE A 10 -41.53 16.19 30.55
N SER A 11 -42.43 15.88 29.61
CA SER A 11 -42.11 15.27 28.31
C SER A 11 -41.48 16.23 27.30
N LEU A 12 -41.73 17.54 27.46
CA LEU A 12 -41.21 18.54 26.51
C LEU A 12 -39.76 18.99 26.80
N ILE A 13 -39.27 18.78 28.01
CA ILE A 13 -37.90 19.15 28.41
C ILE A 13 -36.88 18.07 28.04
N PHE A 14 -37.34 16.81 27.87
CA PHE A 14 -36.45 15.70 27.52
C PHE A 14 -36.13 15.60 26.02
N SER A 15 -36.88 16.32 25.15
CA SER A 15 -36.68 16.32 23.70
C SER A 15 -35.63 17.31 23.17
N MET A 16 -35.04 18.16 24.00
CA MET A 16 -34.09 19.19 23.56
C MET A 16 -32.62 18.90 23.83
N LEU A 17 -32.28 17.66 24.28
CA LEU A 17 -30.92 17.31 24.69
C LEU A 17 -30.16 16.43 23.70
N PHE A 18 -30.65 16.26 22.47
CA PHE A 18 -29.99 15.41 21.46
C PHE A 18 -29.56 16.13 20.17
N LEU A 19 -29.31 17.43 20.24
CA LEU A 19 -28.74 18.17 19.11
C LEU A 19 -27.39 18.82 19.48
N VAL A 20 -26.52 18.09 20.19
CA VAL A 20 -25.10 18.31 20.06
C VAL A 20 -24.60 17.16 19.20
N SER A 21 -24.87 17.24 17.90
CA SER A 21 -24.00 16.67 16.89
C SER A 21 -22.67 17.42 17.05
N CYS A 22 -21.68 16.79 17.69
CA CYS A 22 -20.31 17.13 17.40
C CYS A 22 -20.10 16.76 15.93
N ASP A 23 -20.24 17.73 15.04
CA ASP A 23 -19.44 17.77 13.84
C ASP A 23 -18.01 18.00 14.32
N ASP A 24 -17.33 16.91 14.70
CA ASP A 24 -15.87 16.84 14.65
C ASP A 24 -15.48 16.84 13.17
N ASP A 25 -15.69 17.97 12.51
CA ASP A 25 -14.92 18.34 11.34
C ASP A 25 -13.46 18.54 11.82
N ASN A 26 -12.80 17.43 12.14
CA ASN A 26 -11.35 17.42 12.26
C ASN A 26 -10.78 17.63 10.86
N ASN A 27 -10.89 18.86 10.37
CA ASN A 27 -10.16 19.40 9.24
C ASN A 27 -8.71 19.70 9.63
N ASP A 28 -8.14 18.92 10.52
CA ASP A 28 -6.70 18.98 10.72
C ASP A 28 -6.02 18.52 9.40
N PRO A 29 -5.09 19.30 8.88
CA PRO A 29 -4.40 18.94 7.64
C PRO A 29 -3.73 17.58 7.83
N ALA A 30 -3.80 16.74 6.79
CA ALA A 30 -3.12 15.46 6.80
C ALA A 30 -1.62 15.68 7.10
N THR A 31 -1.06 14.85 7.97
CA THR A 31 0.36 14.90 8.34
C THR A 31 1.16 13.73 7.74
N SER A 32 0.45 12.78 7.13
CA SER A 32 1.01 11.60 6.47
C SER A 32 0.14 11.18 5.29
N GLY A 33 0.70 10.35 4.43
CA GLY A 33 0.03 9.83 3.25
C GLY A 33 -0.47 8.39 3.41
N THR A 34 -1.42 8.02 2.55
CA THR A 34 -1.93 6.66 2.37
C THR A 34 -1.80 6.24 0.91
N LEU A 35 -1.21 5.07 0.66
CA LEU A 35 -1.08 4.49 -0.67
C LEU A 35 -1.97 3.25 -0.80
N ASN A 36 -2.99 3.35 -1.63
CA ASN A 36 -3.82 2.23 -2.04
C ASN A 36 -3.21 1.53 -3.25
N ILE A 37 -2.98 0.23 -3.16
CA ILE A 37 -2.26 -0.52 -4.18
C ILE A 37 -3.14 -1.64 -4.71
N THR A 38 -3.27 -1.70 -6.03
CA THR A 38 -3.89 -2.81 -6.74
C THR A 38 -2.84 -3.55 -7.54
N VAL A 39 -2.72 -4.85 -7.33
CA VAL A 39 -1.80 -5.71 -8.06
C VAL A 39 -2.59 -6.67 -8.93
N ASN A 40 -2.42 -6.58 -10.25
CA ASN A 40 -2.96 -7.53 -11.21
C ASN A 40 -1.91 -8.61 -11.46
N VAL A 41 -2.12 -9.82 -11.00
CA VAL A 41 -1.24 -10.97 -11.21
C VAL A 41 -1.70 -11.72 -12.47
N ALA A 42 -0.94 -11.65 -13.55
CA ALA A 42 -1.32 -12.22 -14.85
C ALA A 42 -1.37 -13.75 -14.85
N ASN A 43 -0.55 -14.41 -14.02
CA ASN A 43 -0.39 -15.86 -13.95
C ASN A 43 -0.39 -16.37 -12.50
N PRO A 44 -1.51 -16.22 -11.76
CA PRO A 44 -1.59 -16.53 -10.33
C PRO A 44 -1.27 -18.01 -10.00
N ASP A 45 -1.54 -18.93 -10.92
CA ASP A 45 -1.22 -20.36 -10.77
C ASP A 45 0.29 -20.64 -10.76
N SER A 46 1.10 -19.68 -11.20
CA SER A 46 2.57 -19.74 -11.17
C SER A 46 3.17 -19.19 -9.89
N TRP A 47 2.37 -18.98 -8.85
CA TRP A 47 2.90 -18.50 -7.55
C TRP A 47 3.90 -19.52 -7.00
N PRO A 48 5.12 -19.10 -6.63
CA PRO A 48 6.15 -20.03 -6.17
C PRO A 48 5.78 -20.68 -4.84
N SER A 49 6.11 -21.97 -4.71
CA SER A 49 5.91 -22.73 -3.46
C SER A 49 6.98 -22.44 -2.41
N GLU A 50 8.10 -21.86 -2.81
CA GLU A 50 9.24 -21.53 -1.96
C GLU A 50 9.64 -20.07 -2.17
N GLY A 51 10.41 -19.54 -1.21
CA GLY A 51 10.85 -18.13 -1.23
C GLY A 51 9.78 -17.17 -0.71
N THR A 52 10.06 -15.90 -0.88
CA THR A 52 9.19 -14.83 -0.35
C THR A 52 8.83 -13.86 -1.46
N VAL A 53 7.55 -13.68 -1.69
CA VAL A 53 7.04 -12.58 -2.53
C VAL A 53 6.80 -11.38 -1.63
N PHE A 54 7.33 -10.24 -2.02
CA PHE A 54 7.17 -9.02 -1.26
C PHE A 54 6.94 -7.81 -2.18
N MET A 55 6.29 -6.82 -1.64
CA MET A 55 6.13 -5.51 -2.24
C MET A 55 6.97 -4.52 -1.45
N SER A 56 7.72 -3.67 -2.13
CA SER A 56 8.55 -2.64 -1.53
C SER A 56 8.31 -1.27 -2.15
N MET A 57 8.43 -0.24 -1.32
CA MET A 57 8.44 1.16 -1.69
C MET A 57 9.79 1.77 -1.31
N ASP A 58 10.45 2.39 -2.29
CA ASP A 58 11.79 2.95 -2.14
C ASP A 58 11.80 4.47 -2.38
N SER A 59 12.50 5.20 -1.53
CA SER A 59 12.68 6.66 -1.65
C SER A 59 13.81 7.06 -2.58
N SER A 60 14.71 6.11 -2.92
CA SER A 60 15.84 6.32 -3.84
C SER A 60 15.88 5.22 -4.89
N TRP A 61 16.46 5.55 -6.04
CA TRP A 61 16.77 4.57 -7.08
C TRP A 61 18.12 4.89 -7.73
N PRO A 62 19.05 3.94 -7.85
CA PRO A 62 19.01 2.59 -7.26
C PRO A 62 18.82 2.60 -5.75
N PRO A 63 18.26 1.53 -5.14
CA PRO A 63 18.14 1.43 -3.68
C PRO A 63 19.52 1.47 -3.03
N THR A 64 19.66 2.25 -1.96
CA THR A 64 20.92 2.38 -1.20
C THR A 64 20.88 1.67 0.15
N GLY A 65 19.78 0.97 0.44
CA GLY A 65 19.56 0.29 1.71
C GLY A 65 18.26 -0.49 1.74
N ALA A 66 17.69 -0.67 2.93
CA ALA A 66 16.38 -1.26 3.10
C ALA A 66 15.29 -0.37 2.48
N PRO A 67 14.20 -0.94 1.94
CA PRO A 67 13.09 -0.16 1.43
C PRO A 67 12.45 0.68 2.54
N TYR A 68 11.87 1.82 2.16
CA TYR A 68 11.15 2.69 3.11
C TYR A 68 9.97 1.96 3.76
N LYS A 69 9.16 1.27 2.96
CA LYS A 69 8.11 0.35 3.43
C LYS A 69 8.13 -0.94 2.63
N SER A 70 7.78 -2.04 3.27
CA SER A 70 7.62 -3.31 2.59
C SER A 70 6.58 -4.19 3.29
N THR A 71 5.97 -5.09 2.53
CA THR A 71 5.07 -6.12 3.03
C THR A 71 5.24 -7.41 2.25
N THR A 72 5.07 -8.54 2.93
CA THR A 72 5.03 -9.85 2.28
C THR A 72 3.65 -10.06 1.66
N LEU A 73 3.63 -10.58 0.43
CA LEU A 73 2.43 -11.00 -0.26
C LEU A 73 2.30 -12.52 -0.23
N LEU A 74 1.07 -12.99 -0.04
CA LEU A 74 0.75 -14.41 0.04
C LEU A 74 -0.17 -14.82 -1.13
N SER A 75 -0.01 -16.02 -1.64
CA SER A 75 -0.91 -16.57 -2.67
C SER A 75 -2.37 -16.59 -2.25
N SER A 76 -2.66 -16.78 -0.96
CA SER A 76 -4.01 -16.76 -0.40
C SER A 76 -4.71 -15.38 -0.47
N GLN A 77 -3.96 -14.31 -0.70
CA GLN A 77 -4.50 -12.96 -0.91
C GLN A 77 -4.97 -12.72 -2.35
N VAL A 78 -4.59 -13.59 -3.29
CA VAL A 78 -4.98 -13.45 -4.70
C VAL A 78 -6.45 -13.82 -4.86
N GLN A 79 -7.27 -12.86 -5.22
CA GLN A 79 -8.68 -13.05 -5.52
C GLN A 79 -8.96 -12.67 -6.98
N ASN A 80 -9.33 -13.65 -7.80
CA ASN A 80 -9.55 -13.43 -9.24
C ASN A 80 -8.35 -12.78 -9.96
N GLY A 81 -7.12 -13.14 -9.58
CA GLY A 81 -5.91 -12.56 -10.16
C GLY A 81 -5.53 -11.18 -9.58
N VAL A 82 -6.22 -10.71 -8.54
CA VAL A 82 -5.98 -9.37 -7.96
C VAL A 82 -5.58 -9.49 -6.49
N ILE A 83 -4.61 -8.69 -6.06
CA ILE A 83 -4.28 -8.42 -4.66
C ILE A 83 -4.50 -6.92 -4.41
N THR A 84 -5.07 -6.57 -3.27
CA THR A 84 -5.11 -5.20 -2.77
C THR A 84 -4.26 -5.08 -1.52
N ALA A 85 -3.53 -3.99 -1.39
CA ALA A 85 -2.72 -3.66 -0.23
C ALA A 85 -2.79 -2.16 0.06
N VAL A 86 -2.50 -1.79 1.31
CA VAL A 86 -2.45 -0.38 1.72
C VAL A 86 -1.16 -0.15 2.50
N PHE A 87 -0.47 0.93 2.21
CA PHE A 87 0.55 1.50 3.05
C PHE A 87 0.01 2.78 3.68
N GLU A 88 -0.09 2.79 4.99
CA GLU A 88 -0.53 3.93 5.78
C GLU A 88 0.68 4.65 6.40
N ASP A 89 0.46 5.83 6.96
CA ASP A 89 1.48 6.62 7.65
C ASP A 89 2.75 6.83 6.82
N ILE A 90 2.57 7.25 5.57
CA ILE A 90 3.66 7.57 4.67
C ILE A 90 4.08 9.01 4.89
N GLU A 91 5.35 9.27 5.21
CA GLU A 91 5.88 10.62 5.32
C GLU A 91 5.71 11.39 4.00
N PHE A 92 5.41 12.69 4.09
CA PHE A 92 5.35 13.54 2.91
C PHE A 92 6.74 13.67 2.28
N ASN A 93 6.88 13.07 1.14
CA ASN A 93 8.13 13.00 0.40
C ASN A 93 7.89 12.54 -1.04
N THR A 94 8.93 12.55 -1.85
CA THR A 94 8.95 11.92 -3.17
C THR A 94 9.55 10.54 -3.08
N TYR A 95 8.81 9.54 -3.55
CA TYR A 95 9.23 8.15 -3.63
C TYR A 95 9.55 7.79 -5.07
N LYS A 96 10.54 6.93 -5.27
CA LYS A 96 11.06 6.62 -6.61
C LYS A 96 10.45 5.38 -7.20
N LEU A 97 10.13 4.39 -6.34
CA LEU A 97 9.75 3.08 -6.84
C LEU A 97 8.75 2.40 -5.89
N LEU A 98 7.77 1.74 -6.48
CA LEU A 98 6.95 0.70 -5.87
C LEU A 98 7.07 -0.54 -6.75
N SER A 99 7.51 -1.66 -6.20
CA SER A 99 7.77 -2.89 -6.94
C SER A 99 7.30 -4.13 -6.20
N ILE A 100 7.11 -5.21 -6.96
CA ILE A 100 6.88 -6.56 -6.44
C ILE A 100 8.02 -7.44 -6.93
N SER A 101 8.60 -8.21 -6.01
CA SER A 101 9.68 -9.14 -6.29
C SER A 101 9.49 -10.44 -5.52
N TRP A 102 10.00 -11.52 -6.10
CA TRP A 102 10.23 -12.78 -5.39
C TRP A 102 11.70 -12.87 -4.98
N ARG A 103 11.95 -13.31 -3.74
CA ARG A 103 13.31 -13.58 -3.24
C ARG A 103 13.57 -15.07 -3.22
N ASP A 104 14.67 -15.46 -3.85
CA ASP A 104 15.18 -16.83 -3.85
C ASP A 104 15.69 -17.20 -2.45
N PRO A 105 15.13 -18.24 -1.80
CA PRO A 105 15.57 -18.69 -0.49
C PRO A 105 16.94 -19.37 -0.52
N ASN A 106 17.38 -19.84 -1.68
CA ASN A 106 18.62 -20.60 -1.88
C ASN A 106 19.82 -19.71 -2.26
N ASN A 107 19.57 -18.44 -2.60
CA ASN A 107 20.61 -17.47 -2.96
C ASN A 107 20.68 -16.35 -1.92
N GLN A 108 21.81 -16.23 -1.23
CA GLN A 108 22.01 -15.21 -0.19
C GLN A 108 22.61 -13.91 -0.72
N ASN A 109 22.98 -13.85 -2.01
CA ASN A 109 23.54 -12.63 -2.59
C ASN A 109 22.43 -11.63 -2.96
N PRO A 110 22.29 -10.49 -2.24
CA PRO A 110 21.20 -9.53 -2.46
C PRO A 110 21.26 -8.86 -3.84
N ALA A 111 22.39 -8.89 -4.53
CA ALA A 111 22.55 -8.31 -5.86
C ALA A 111 21.87 -9.12 -6.98
N CYS A 112 21.57 -10.40 -6.71
CA CYS A 112 21.04 -11.32 -7.72
C CYS A 112 20.05 -12.37 -7.16
N ASN A 113 19.51 -12.16 -5.97
CA ASN A 113 18.58 -13.11 -5.35
C ASN A 113 17.10 -12.72 -5.51
N GLN A 114 16.79 -11.76 -6.38
CA GLN A 114 15.42 -11.28 -6.55
C GLN A 114 15.00 -11.33 -8.01
N ALA A 115 13.81 -11.87 -8.24
CA ALA A 115 13.10 -11.79 -9.52
C ALA A 115 12.01 -10.71 -9.42
N VAL A 116 12.09 -9.67 -10.22
CA VAL A 116 11.09 -8.60 -10.26
C VAL A 116 9.87 -9.07 -11.05
N TRP A 117 8.69 -8.94 -10.44
CA TRP A 117 7.42 -9.31 -11.08
C TRP A 117 6.73 -8.14 -11.75
N GLY A 118 6.93 -6.94 -11.24
CA GLY A 118 6.33 -5.72 -11.78
C GLY A 118 6.62 -4.50 -10.93
N THR A 119 6.35 -3.33 -11.53
CA THR A 119 6.51 -2.03 -10.90
C THR A 119 5.30 -1.13 -11.19
N HIS A 120 5.12 -0.08 -10.40
CA HIS A 120 4.10 0.93 -10.67
C HIS A 120 4.35 1.70 -11.98
N SER A 121 5.57 1.71 -12.48
CA SER A 121 5.94 2.32 -13.77
C SER A 121 5.52 1.49 -14.99
N GLY A 122 4.92 0.32 -14.77
CA GLY A 122 4.33 -0.53 -15.81
C GLY A 122 5.31 -1.37 -16.62
N SER A 123 6.63 -1.14 -16.53
CA SER A 123 7.64 -1.91 -17.26
C SER A 123 8.80 -2.28 -16.34
N ILE A 124 9.21 -3.55 -16.39
CA ILE A 124 10.41 -4.03 -15.68
C ILE A 124 11.67 -3.35 -16.27
N GLN A 125 11.67 -3.01 -17.54
CA GLN A 125 12.78 -2.28 -18.17
C GLN A 125 12.82 -0.82 -17.71
N ALA A 126 11.67 -0.17 -17.49
CA ALA A 126 11.61 1.16 -16.91
C ALA A 126 12.10 1.17 -15.45
N PHE A 127 12.00 0.04 -14.74
CA PHE A 127 12.58 -0.14 -13.42
C PHE A 127 14.09 0.20 -13.39
N TYR A 128 14.83 -0.20 -14.40
CA TYR A 128 16.28 0.05 -14.47
C TYR A 128 16.65 1.40 -15.09
N ALA A 129 15.79 1.99 -15.91
CA ALA A 129 16.13 3.20 -16.65
C ALA A 129 15.51 4.47 -16.06
N ASP A 130 14.19 4.48 -15.83
CA ASP A 130 13.43 5.70 -15.49
C ASP A 130 12.26 5.36 -14.53
N ALA A 131 12.56 5.14 -13.27
CA ALA A 131 11.51 5.02 -12.26
C ALA A 131 10.70 6.33 -12.20
N ILE A 132 9.41 6.27 -12.50
CA ILE A 132 8.51 7.41 -12.45
C ILE A 132 8.22 7.73 -10.99
N PRO A 133 8.69 8.85 -10.44
CA PRO A 133 8.46 9.16 -9.04
C PRO A 133 7.00 9.52 -8.76
N PHE A 134 6.56 9.28 -7.53
CA PHE A 134 5.28 9.74 -7.00
C PHE A 134 5.52 10.41 -5.64
N ALA A 135 4.67 11.36 -5.28
CA ALA A 135 4.88 12.18 -4.09
C ALA A 135 3.62 12.29 -3.24
N PHE A 136 3.84 12.38 -1.94
CA PHE A 136 2.83 12.73 -0.95
C PHE A 136 3.13 14.12 -0.39
N ASP A 137 2.08 14.92 -0.27
CA ASP A 137 2.08 16.22 0.37
C ASP A 137 0.69 16.52 0.96
N GLU A 138 0.50 17.68 1.57
CA GLU A 138 -0.75 18.10 2.21
C GLU A 138 -1.95 18.12 1.23
N ASN A 139 -1.71 18.37 -0.05
CA ASN A 139 -2.76 18.41 -1.08
C ASN A 139 -2.96 17.05 -1.78
N ASN A 140 -2.05 16.11 -1.58
CA ASN A 140 -2.01 14.81 -2.22
C ASN A 140 -1.60 13.74 -1.20
N SER A 141 -2.41 13.61 -0.16
CA SER A 141 -2.16 12.68 0.96
C SER A 141 -2.70 11.28 0.69
N GLU A 142 -3.50 11.08 -0.36
CA GLU A 142 -4.03 9.76 -0.75
C GLU A 142 -3.74 9.49 -2.21
N LEU A 143 -3.04 8.37 -2.48
CA LEU A 143 -2.72 7.92 -3.82
C LEU A 143 -3.22 6.50 -4.07
N SER A 144 -3.51 6.22 -5.34
CA SER A 144 -3.83 4.87 -5.81
C SER A 144 -2.89 4.49 -6.96
N LEU A 145 -2.17 3.38 -6.81
CA LEU A 145 -1.27 2.87 -7.83
C LEU A 145 -1.66 1.45 -8.24
N VAL A 146 -1.40 1.12 -9.50
CA VAL A 146 -1.65 -0.20 -10.07
C VAL A 146 -0.33 -0.80 -10.51
N ILE A 147 -0.09 -2.07 -10.14
CA ILE A 147 1.04 -2.86 -10.61
C ILE A 147 0.50 -4.04 -11.43
N ASN A 148 0.97 -4.19 -12.65
CA ASN A 148 0.76 -5.41 -13.41
C ASN A 148 1.96 -6.33 -13.18
N ALA A 149 1.72 -7.45 -12.50
CA ALA A 149 2.75 -8.39 -12.07
C ALA A 149 2.67 -9.71 -12.85
N VAL A 150 3.82 -10.24 -13.19
CA VAL A 150 3.97 -11.59 -13.79
C VAL A 150 4.84 -12.43 -12.87
N ALA A 151 4.24 -13.44 -12.24
CA ALA A 151 4.97 -14.33 -11.34
C ALA A 151 6.06 -15.09 -12.10
N ASN A 152 7.29 -14.98 -11.60
CA ASN A 152 8.44 -15.71 -12.09
C ASN A 152 9.48 -15.90 -10.98
N THR A 153 10.38 -16.88 -11.17
CA THR A 153 11.47 -17.20 -10.23
C THR A 153 12.85 -17.09 -10.89
N VAL A 154 12.92 -16.45 -12.05
CA VAL A 154 14.18 -16.25 -12.76
C VAL A 154 14.88 -15.01 -12.21
N THR A 155 15.90 -15.23 -11.42
CA THR A 155 16.77 -14.16 -10.91
C THR A 155 17.82 -13.77 -11.93
N PRO A 156 18.34 -12.53 -11.88
CA PRO A 156 19.45 -12.12 -12.73
C PRO A 156 20.73 -12.88 -12.38
N ASP A 157 21.62 -12.99 -13.35
CA ASP A 157 22.97 -13.51 -13.10
C ASP A 157 23.70 -12.64 -12.07
N CYS A 158 24.41 -13.29 -11.14
CA CYS A 158 25.21 -12.57 -10.19
C CYS A 158 26.37 -11.84 -10.90
N PRO A 159 26.62 -10.55 -10.57
CA PRO A 159 27.76 -9.86 -11.12
C PRO A 159 29.06 -10.57 -10.71
N PRO A 160 30.06 -10.61 -11.59
CA PRO A 160 31.35 -11.24 -11.29
C PRO A 160 31.99 -10.54 -10.08
N GLY A 161 32.31 -11.29 -9.04
CA GLY A 161 32.99 -10.83 -7.83
C GLY A 161 32.10 -10.40 -6.68
N GLY A 162 30.78 -10.74 -6.72
CA GLY A 162 29.85 -10.59 -5.60
C GLY A 162 29.95 -11.72 -4.59
#